data_968205c606a1200c00586d7d1228b63e
#
_entry.id   968205c606a1200c00586d7d1228b63e
#
_cell.length_a   1.000
_cell.length_b   1.000
_cell.length_c   1.000
_cell.angle_alpha   90.00
_cell.angle_beta   90.00
_cell.angle_gamma   90.00
#
_symmetry.space_group_name_H-M   'P 1'
#
loop_
_entity.id
_entity.type
_entity.pdbx_description
1 polymer ?
#
loop_
_entity_poly.entity_id
_entity_poly.type
_entity_poly.pdbx_seq_one_letter_code
_entity_poly.pdbx_strand_id
1 'polypeptide(L)'
;MGVPVEAFKATVARYNELAAKGHDDDFGKRPELLTPIQKGPFYAGRLVSTLLAMSGGLHTDPSLHVLDKNDKPIEGLYVCGAAAGDYFGSGDYPTICPGMNHGRALTFGRLAGVMAAGGDIDNLLRGGRAVL
;
A
#
# COMPACT_ATOMS: atom_id res chain seq x y z
N MET A 1 24.83 4.58 -14.02
CA MET A 1 24.08 5.05 -12.83
C MET A 1 24.68 6.33 -12.20
N GLY A 2 25.94 6.67 -12.51
CA GLY A 2 26.60 7.88 -11.99
C GLY A 2 26.93 7.81 -10.50
N VAL A 3 26.98 6.63 -9.90
CA VAL A 3 27.40 6.45 -8.49
C VAL A 3 28.92 6.36 -8.37
N PRO A 4 29.54 6.95 -7.34
CA PRO A 4 30.97 6.79 -7.07
C PRO A 4 31.28 5.31 -6.77
N VAL A 5 32.09 4.67 -7.63
CA VAL A 5 32.27 3.20 -7.59
C VAL A 5 32.87 2.72 -6.26
N GLU A 6 33.90 3.41 -5.76
CA GLU A 6 34.60 2.97 -4.55
C GLU A 6 33.72 3.15 -3.28
N ALA A 7 32.99 4.25 -3.20
CA ALA A 7 32.02 4.46 -2.11
C ALA A 7 30.89 3.41 -2.14
N PHE A 8 30.40 3.08 -3.34
CA PHE A 8 29.39 2.04 -3.49
C PHE A 8 29.90 0.67 -3.03
N LYS A 9 31.10 0.28 -3.48
CA LYS A 9 31.73 -1.00 -3.06
C LYS A 9 31.92 -1.04 -1.54
N ALA A 10 32.40 0.05 -0.93
CA ALA A 10 32.58 0.12 0.51
C ALA A 10 31.24 -0.04 1.25
N THR A 11 30.19 0.60 0.79
CA THR A 11 28.83 0.48 1.38
C THR A 11 28.32 -0.95 1.28
N VAL A 12 28.48 -1.61 0.12
CA VAL A 12 28.06 -3.02 -0.05
C VAL A 12 28.87 -3.95 0.83
N ALA A 13 30.19 -3.76 0.93
CA ALA A 13 31.06 -4.54 1.82
C ALA A 13 30.60 -4.39 3.28
N ARG A 14 30.41 -3.16 3.74
CA ARG A 14 29.90 -2.89 5.09
C ARG A 14 28.55 -3.53 5.35
N TYR A 15 27.61 -3.41 4.42
CA TYR A 15 26.30 -4.05 4.55
C TYR A 15 26.40 -5.58 4.66
N ASN A 16 27.30 -6.20 3.87
CA ASN A 16 27.52 -7.64 3.92
C ASN A 16 28.15 -8.11 5.24
N GLU A 17 29.02 -7.31 5.85
CA GLU A 17 29.56 -7.57 7.20
C GLU A 17 28.42 -7.56 8.25
N LEU A 18 27.53 -6.56 8.20
CA LEU A 18 26.37 -6.47 9.09
C LEU A 18 25.41 -7.63 8.89
N ALA A 19 25.17 -8.02 7.63
CA ALA A 19 24.32 -9.17 7.30
C ALA A 19 24.93 -10.48 7.84
N ALA A 20 26.23 -10.67 7.70
CA ALA A 20 26.93 -11.84 8.25
C ALA A 20 26.92 -11.87 9.79
N LYS A 21 26.98 -10.70 10.43
CA LYS A 21 26.84 -10.53 11.88
C LYS A 21 25.40 -10.83 12.37
N GLY A 22 24.39 -10.70 11.51
CA GLY A 22 22.98 -10.85 11.85
C GLY A 22 22.42 -9.65 12.64
N HIS A 23 23.11 -8.53 12.64
CA HIS A 23 22.70 -7.30 13.33
C HIS A 23 23.22 -6.06 12.59
N ASP A 24 22.33 -5.11 12.34
CA ASP A 24 22.67 -3.85 11.69
C ASP A 24 22.91 -2.77 12.74
N ASP A 25 24.20 -2.52 13.02
CA ASP A 25 24.62 -1.49 13.98
C ASP A 25 24.48 -0.07 13.41
N ASP A 26 24.37 0.07 12.09
CA ASP A 26 24.42 1.37 11.44
C ASP A 26 23.01 2.00 11.33
N PHE A 27 21.98 1.21 11.01
CA PHE A 27 20.60 1.68 10.77
C PHE A 27 19.52 0.88 11.49
N GLY A 28 19.88 -0.16 12.23
CA GLY A 28 18.93 -0.97 12.99
C GLY A 28 17.96 -1.78 12.13
N LYS A 29 18.37 -2.18 10.91
CA LYS A 29 17.56 -3.04 10.06
C LYS A 29 17.30 -4.37 10.75
N ARG A 30 16.06 -4.84 10.71
CA ARG A 30 15.66 -6.09 11.37
C ARG A 30 16.47 -7.29 10.84
N PRO A 31 16.95 -8.18 11.73
CA PRO A 31 17.82 -9.31 11.36
C PRO A 31 17.25 -10.21 10.26
N GLU A 32 15.96 -10.48 10.31
CA GLU A 32 15.27 -11.32 9.33
C GLU A 32 15.22 -10.72 7.91
N LEU A 33 15.54 -9.44 7.78
CA LEU A 33 15.61 -8.72 6.50
C LEU A 33 17.05 -8.50 6.01
N LEU A 34 18.06 -8.90 6.80
CA LEU A 34 19.47 -8.78 6.44
C LEU A 34 19.86 -9.90 5.47
N THR A 35 19.68 -9.65 4.18
CA THR A 35 20.08 -10.58 3.12
C THR A 35 21.34 -10.06 2.44
N PRO A 36 22.47 -10.84 2.40
CA PRO A 36 23.72 -10.37 1.82
C PRO A 36 23.64 -10.17 0.30
N ILE A 37 24.39 -9.20 -0.21
CA ILE A 37 24.49 -8.87 -1.63
C ILE A 37 25.82 -9.44 -2.14
N GLN A 38 25.85 -10.75 -2.49
CA GLN A 38 27.09 -11.47 -2.78
C GLN A 38 27.08 -12.22 -4.10
N LYS A 39 25.93 -12.70 -4.55
CA LYS A 39 25.80 -13.55 -5.73
C LYS A 39 24.88 -12.92 -6.76
N GLY A 40 25.40 -12.71 -7.97
CA GLY A 40 24.62 -12.20 -9.10
C GLY A 40 23.62 -13.23 -9.66
N PRO A 41 22.74 -12.76 -10.56
CA PRO A 41 22.78 -11.44 -11.20
C PRO A 41 22.29 -10.33 -10.26
N PHE A 42 22.90 -9.12 -10.39
CA PHE A 42 22.50 -7.93 -9.62
C PHE A 42 21.68 -7.00 -10.49
N TYR A 43 20.67 -6.40 -9.88
CA TYR A 43 19.79 -5.42 -10.50
C TYR A 43 19.89 -4.10 -9.74
N ALA A 44 19.90 -2.99 -10.46
CA ALA A 44 19.93 -1.67 -9.87
C ALA A 44 18.93 -0.78 -10.58
N GLY A 45 18.18 -0.02 -9.80
CA GLY A 45 17.21 0.94 -10.28
C GLY A 45 17.45 2.32 -9.67
N ARG A 46 17.12 3.36 -10.40
CA ARG A 46 17.12 4.72 -9.88
C ARG A 46 15.81 4.97 -9.14
N LEU A 47 15.90 5.30 -7.86
CA LEU A 47 14.76 5.77 -7.08
C LEU A 47 14.58 7.27 -7.31
N VAL A 48 13.36 7.67 -7.61
CA VAL A 48 12.96 9.08 -7.79
C VAL A 48 11.71 9.32 -6.94
N SER A 49 11.54 10.57 -6.54
CA SER A 49 10.31 10.97 -5.85
C SER A 49 9.12 10.83 -6.79
N THR A 50 8.06 10.18 -6.33
CA THR A 50 6.82 9.99 -7.06
C THR A 50 5.65 9.93 -6.08
N LEU A 51 4.47 10.30 -6.55
CA LEU A 51 3.24 10.12 -5.80
C LEU A 51 2.78 8.67 -5.98
N LEU A 52 2.97 7.84 -4.96
CA LEU A 52 2.59 6.43 -4.98
C LEU A 52 1.16 6.20 -4.51
N ALA A 53 0.80 6.84 -3.40
CA ALA A 53 -0.53 6.74 -2.80
C ALA A 53 -0.83 8.01 -1.98
N MET A 54 -2.10 8.25 -1.72
CA MET A 54 -2.54 9.27 -0.78
C MET A 54 -3.04 8.60 0.49
N SER A 55 -2.60 9.10 1.65
CA SER A 55 -3.06 8.62 2.95
C SER A 55 -4.41 9.23 3.33
N GLY A 56 -4.66 10.46 2.89
CA GLY A 56 -5.95 11.14 3.03
C GLY A 56 -6.84 10.93 1.81
N GLY A 57 -8.09 11.33 1.91
CA GLY A 57 -9.06 11.22 0.81
C GLY A 57 -10.46 11.60 1.28
N LEU A 58 -11.45 11.19 0.51
CA LEU A 58 -12.84 11.43 0.86
C LEU A 58 -13.28 10.53 2.02
N HIS A 59 -14.01 11.10 2.97
CA HIS A 59 -14.61 10.36 4.07
C HIS A 59 -15.77 9.51 3.59
N THR A 60 -15.86 8.25 4.08
CA THR A 60 -16.84 7.28 3.60
C THR A 60 -17.55 6.55 4.74
N ASP A 61 -18.77 6.11 4.47
CA ASP A 61 -19.44 5.11 5.30
C ASP A 61 -19.02 3.66 4.91
N PRO A 62 -19.43 2.64 5.69
CA PRO A 62 -19.16 1.25 5.36
C PRO A 62 -19.76 0.77 4.02
N SER A 63 -20.73 1.49 3.48
CA SER A 63 -21.35 1.21 2.18
C SER A 63 -20.67 1.96 1.03
N LEU A 64 -19.53 2.60 1.31
CA LEU A 64 -18.69 3.34 0.35
C LEU A 64 -19.32 4.62 -0.21
N HIS A 65 -20.39 5.14 0.40
CA HIS A 65 -20.88 6.47 0.07
C HIS A 65 -19.90 7.53 0.57
N VAL A 66 -19.69 8.57 -0.21
CA VAL A 66 -18.98 9.75 0.25
C VAL A 66 -19.87 10.51 1.24
N LEU A 67 -19.29 10.92 2.37
CA LEU A 67 -19.98 11.69 3.39
C LEU A 67 -19.75 13.19 3.19
N ASP A 68 -20.77 13.98 3.46
CA ASP A 68 -20.67 15.43 3.51
C ASP A 68 -20.03 15.91 4.84
N LYS A 69 -19.89 17.22 5.02
CA LYS A 69 -19.34 17.85 6.25
C LYS A 69 -20.14 17.58 7.53
N ASN A 70 -21.32 17.01 7.44
CA ASN A 70 -22.20 16.65 8.56
C ASN A 70 -22.32 15.13 8.71
N ASP A 71 -21.40 14.37 8.12
CA ASP A 71 -21.37 12.91 8.10
C ASP A 71 -22.62 12.26 7.47
N LYS A 72 -23.24 12.97 6.51
CA LYS A 72 -24.38 12.44 5.77
C LYS A 72 -23.94 11.93 4.40
N PRO A 73 -24.44 10.75 3.98
CA PRO A 73 -24.17 10.24 2.65
C PRO A 73 -24.63 11.20 1.54
N ILE A 74 -23.74 11.44 0.58
CA ILE A 74 -24.08 12.14 -0.66
C ILE A 74 -24.66 11.10 -1.61
N GLU A 75 -25.93 11.25 -1.94
CA GLU A 75 -26.67 10.31 -2.78
C GLU A 75 -26.02 10.12 -4.15
N GLY A 76 -25.86 8.87 -4.55
CA GLY A 76 -25.27 8.48 -5.84
C GLY A 76 -23.75 8.68 -5.95
N LEU A 77 -23.07 9.14 -4.89
CA LEU A 77 -21.62 9.33 -4.92
C LEU A 77 -20.90 8.25 -4.09
N TYR A 78 -20.09 7.44 -4.78
CA TYR A 78 -19.28 6.38 -4.18
C TYR A 78 -17.80 6.63 -4.43
N VAL A 79 -16.94 6.23 -3.49
CA VAL A 79 -15.49 6.30 -3.67
C VAL A 79 -14.80 5.04 -3.19
N CYS A 80 -13.75 4.63 -3.90
CA CYS A 80 -12.95 3.47 -3.56
C CYS A 80 -11.46 3.68 -3.92
N GLY A 81 -10.60 2.77 -3.49
CA GLY A 81 -9.19 2.83 -3.77
C GLY A 81 -8.47 3.94 -2.99
N ALA A 82 -7.41 4.52 -3.57
CA ALA A 82 -6.59 5.53 -2.91
C ALA A 82 -7.31 6.86 -2.69
N ALA A 83 -8.44 7.11 -3.35
CA ALA A 83 -9.24 8.32 -3.17
C ALA A 83 -10.13 8.27 -1.91
N ALA A 84 -10.39 7.07 -1.35
CA ALA A 84 -11.06 6.90 -0.07
C ALA A 84 -10.04 7.03 1.06
N GLY A 85 -10.25 8.00 1.98
CA GLY A 85 -9.24 8.42 2.95
C GLY A 85 -9.16 7.63 4.24
N ASP A 86 -10.23 6.98 4.66
CA ASP A 86 -10.37 6.47 6.03
C ASP A 86 -9.65 5.14 6.30
N TYR A 87 -9.16 4.47 5.27
CA TYR A 87 -8.63 3.12 5.41
C TYR A 87 -7.22 3.07 6.04
N PHE A 88 -6.35 4.00 5.68
CA PHE A 88 -4.96 4.02 6.16
C PHE A 88 -4.70 5.08 7.25
N GLY A 89 -5.66 5.93 7.55
CA GLY A 89 -5.48 7.02 8.49
C GLY A 89 -4.66 8.19 7.92
N SER A 90 -4.07 8.99 8.80
CA SER A 90 -3.42 10.26 8.47
C SER A 90 -1.91 10.16 8.22
N GLY A 91 -1.31 9.00 8.37
CA GLY A 91 0.11 8.76 8.18
C GLY A 91 0.42 8.03 6.88
N ASP A 92 1.53 7.31 6.88
CA ASP A 92 1.84 6.37 5.81
C ASP A 92 1.00 5.09 5.96
N TYR A 93 0.71 4.42 4.85
CA TYR A 93 -0.02 3.16 4.93
C TYR A 93 0.89 2.03 5.41
N PRO A 94 0.38 1.12 6.25
CA PRO A 94 1.19 0.03 6.78
C PRO A 94 1.60 -0.95 5.67
N THR A 95 2.89 -1.30 5.63
CA THR A 95 3.45 -2.29 4.70
C THR A 95 3.42 -3.72 5.26
N ILE A 96 2.48 -4.00 6.17
CA ILE A 96 2.39 -5.28 6.87
C ILE A 96 2.00 -6.41 5.91
N CYS A 97 1.17 -6.09 4.91
CA CYS A 97 0.67 -7.06 3.94
C CYS A 97 0.94 -6.55 2.51
N PRO A 98 1.91 -7.13 1.80
CA PRO A 98 2.15 -6.79 0.40
C PRO A 98 0.89 -6.98 -0.45
N GLY A 99 0.62 -6.02 -1.34
CA GLY A 99 -0.56 -6.06 -2.21
C GLY A 99 -1.85 -5.52 -1.59
N MET A 100 -1.85 -5.12 -0.32
CA MET A 100 -3.04 -4.62 0.38
C MET A 100 -3.72 -3.46 -0.36
N ASN A 101 -2.96 -2.52 -0.90
CA ASN A 101 -3.53 -1.38 -1.63
C ASN A 101 -4.24 -1.82 -2.91
N HIS A 102 -3.67 -2.76 -3.68
CA HIS A 102 -4.31 -3.34 -4.86
C HIS A 102 -5.55 -4.15 -4.48
N GLY A 103 -5.42 -5.02 -3.47
CA GLY A 103 -6.54 -5.83 -2.97
C GLY A 103 -7.72 -4.97 -2.53
N ARG A 104 -7.45 -3.89 -1.79
CA ARG A 104 -8.47 -2.92 -1.39
C ARG A 104 -9.13 -2.26 -2.60
N ALA A 105 -8.33 -1.76 -3.55
CA ALA A 105 -8.86 -1.07 -4.72
C ALA A 105 -9.78 -1.97 -5.56
N LEU A 106 -9.39 -3.23 -5.79
CA LEU A 106 -10.18 -4.21 -6.53
C LEU A 106 -11.46 -4.60 -5.77
N THR A 107 -11.33 -4.91 -4.47
CA THR A 107 -12.47 -5.35 -3.66
C THR A 107 -13.49 -4.23 -3.50
N PHE A 108 -13.06 -3.05 -3.09
CA PHE A 108 -13.98 -1.93 -2.87
C PHE A 108 -14.50 -1.35 -4.17
N GLY A 109 -13.72 -1.42 -5.26
CA GLY A 109 -14.23 -1.06 -6.60
C GLY A 109 -15.37 -1.95 -7.04
N ARG A 110 -15.28 -3.28 -6.78
CA ARG A 110 -16.38 -4.21 -7.06
C ARG A 110 -17.60 -3.90 -6.18
N LEU A 111 -17.41 -3.67 -4.88
CA LEU A 111 -18.50 -3.35 -3.96
C LEU A 111 -19.18 -2.03 -4.32
N ALA A 112 -18.41 -0.97 -4.59
CA ALA A 112 -18.95 0.31 -5.04
C ALA A 112 -19.74 0.18 -6.35
N GLY A 113 -19.28 -0.63 -7.29
CA GLY A 113 -20.00 -0.92 -8.53
C GLY A 113 -21.34 -1.61 -8.30
N VAL A 114 -21.40 -2.58 -7.36
CA VAL A 114 -22.66 -3.24 -6.97
C VAL A 114 -23.62 -2.24 -6.34
N MET A 115 -23.15 -1.40 -5.42
CA MET A 115 -23.98 -0.38 -4.77
C MET A 115 -24.51 0.65 -5.76
N ALA A 116 -23.65 1.15 -6.65
CA ALA A 116 -24.04 2.11 -7.68
C ALA A 116 -25.08 1.53 -8.68
N ALA A 117 -25.10 0.20 -8.87
CA ALA A 117 -26.10 -0.49 -9.65
C ALA A 117 -27.39 -0.84 -8.88
N GLY A 118 -27.54 -0.36 -7.63
CA GLY A 118 -28.69 -0.65 -6.79
C GLY A 118 -28.68 -2.02 -6.12
N GLY A 119 -27.50 -2.68 -6.08
CA GLY A 119 -27.33 -3.96 -5.39
C GLY A 119 -27.15 -3.83 -3.88
N ASP A 120 -27.01 -4.96 -3.20
CA ASP A 120 -26.89 -5.06 -1.76
C ASP A 120 -25.55 -5.68 -1.35
N ILE A 121 -24.71 -4.91 -0.64
CA ILE A 121 -23.41 -5.36 -0.11
C ILE A 121 -23.59 -6.49 0.89
N ASP A 122 -24.57 -6.41 1.78
CA ASP A 122 -24.77 -7.43 2.82
C ASP A 122 -25.12 -8.78 2.22
N ASN A 123 -25.95 -8.81 1.20
CA ASN A 123 -26.24 -10.02 0.43
C ASN A 123 -24.98 -10.57 -0.25
N LEU A 124 -24.16 -9.69 -0.84
CA LEU A 124 -22.92 -10.11 -1.50
C LEU A 124 -21.91 -10.68 -0.50
N LEU A 125 -21.73 -10.07 0.67
CA LEU A 125 -20.79 -10.51 1.70
C LEU A 125 -21.22 -11.83 2.36
N ARG A 126 -22.51 -12.13 2.40
CA ARG A 126 -23.06 -13.42 2.88
C ARG A 126 -22.98 -14.55 1.85
N GLY A 127 -22.25 -14.37 0.76
CA GLY A 127 -22.08 -15.36 -0.31
C GLY A 127 -23.22 -15.37 -1.35
N GLY A 128 -24.06 -14.35 -1.34
CA GLY A 128 -25.04 -14.10 -2.38
C GLY A 128 -24.38 -13.74 -3.72
N ARG A 129 -25.06 -14.01 -4.83
CA ARG A 129 -24.67 -13.48 -6.14
C ARG A 129 -25.08 -12.02 -6.22
N ALA A 130 -24.24 -11.18 -6.84
CA ALA A 130 -24.66 -9.84 -7.21
C ALA A 130 -25.88 -9.97 -8.13
N VAL A 131 -27.05 -9.60 -7.64
CA VAL A 131 -28.25 -9.45 -8.44
C VAL A 131 -28.22 -8.00 -8.91
N LEU A 132 -27.96 -7.80 -10.18
CA LEU A 132 -28.11 -6.52 -10.86
C LEU A 132 -29.55 -6.35 -11.30
#